data_d15128657997acde043b1a9985f3c5a6
#
_entry.id   d15128657997acde043b1a9985f3c5a6
#
_cell.length_a   1.000
_cell.length_b   1.000
_cell.length_c   1.000
_cell.angle_alpha   90.00
_cell.angle_beta   90.00
_cell.angle_gamma   90.00
#
_symmetry.space_group_name_H-M   'P 1'
#
loop_
_entity.id
_entity.type
_entity.pdbx_description
1 polymer ?
#
loop_
_entity_poly.entity_id
_entity_poly.type
_entity_poly.pdbx_seq_one_letter_code
_entity_poly.pdbx_strand_id
1 'polypeptide(L)'
;IHKIVMKPSFVTRLNRADAVVYLGLAVEHVFLPGLLEVASNPAMRPDPDTMNCLGPGCIACSPGVHVLDKPETLSRAQGEIHPQGNPHYNLNPENGRIIAQNIAAGLSRVDPANASGYQKNLKTYLAELEPKIAEWRKMAALLKGVKAVSYHKDVPYLGAFTGIEFVDTIELKPGISPTPTHLAELVRKMKEQKVALIVREQQFDAKTPAWLAEQTGAKVAVVGTIANSLPGTETFIKLSETNLRNLLKAVAP
;
A
#
# COMPACT_ATOMS: atom_id res chain seq x y z
N ILE A 1 1.05 -5.06 5.39
CA ILE A 1 0.30 -4.40 6.49
C ILE A 1 -0.59 -5.41 7.21
N HIS A 2 -1.36 -6.25 6.52
CA HIS A 2 -2.33 -7.20 7.12
C HIS A 2 -1.75 -8.29 8.03
N LYS A 3 -0.45 -8.44 8.16
CA LYS A 3 0.22 -9.48 8.97
C LYS A 3 1.15 -8.91 10.05
N ILE A 4 0.70 -7.90 10.78
CA ILE A 4 1.46 -7.33 11.88
C ILE A 4 1.30 -8.21 13.13
N VAL A 5 2.43 -8.67 13.67
CA VAL A 5 2.45 -9.39 14.95
C VAL A 5 2.31 -8.37 16.08
N MET A 6 1.23 -8.47 16.84
CA MET A 6 0.94 -7.62 17.98
C MET A 6 1.96 -7.82 19.10
N LYS A 7 2.54 -6.71 19.59
CA LYS A 7 3.50 -6.73 20.70
C LYS A 7 2.96 -5.88 21.87
N PRO A 8 3.12 -6.30 23.14
CA PRO A 8 2.71 -5.49 24.28
C PRO A 8 3.30 -4.08 24.30
N SER A 9 4.51 -3.92 23.75
CA SER A 9 5.16 -2.61 23.61
C SER A 9 4.41 -1.63 22.71
N PHE A 10 3.57 -2.10 21.78
CA PHE A 10 2.75 -1.23 20.94
C PHE A 10 1.64 -0.57 21.77
N VAL A 11 1.02 -1.32 22.69
CA VAL A 11 0.01 -0.79 23.62
C VAL A 11 0.62 0.32 24.48
N THR A 12 1.79 0.06 25.09
CA THR A 12 2.48 1.04 25.94
C THR A 12 2.86 2.32 25.17
N ARG A 13 3.31 2.17 23.93
CA ARG A 13 3.63 3.32 23.06
C ARG A 13 2.38 4.13 22.73
N LEU A 14 1.30 3.45 22.33
CA LEU A 14 0.05 4.10 21.95
C LEU A 14 -0.62 4.80 23.14
N ASN A 15 -0.57 4.19 24.34
CA ASN A 15 -1.07 4.82 25.56
C ASN A 15 -0.40 6.16 25.88
N ARG A 16 0.90 6.31 25.54
CA ARG A 16 1.70 7.52 25.81
C ARG A 16 1.83 8.46 24.61
N ALA A 17 1.29 8.09 23.46
CA ALA A 17 1.43 8.88 22.25
C ALA A 17 0.47 10.08 22.25
N ASP A 18 0.92 11.21 21.74
CA ASP A 18 0.08 12.39 21.49
C ASP A 18 -0.77 12.20 20.23
N ALA A 19 -0.27 11.41 19.27
CA ALA A 19 -0.96 11.12 18.02
C ALA A 19 -0.61 9.74 17.48
N VAL A 20 -1.54 9.18 16.68
CA VAL A 20 -1.31 8.05 15.79
C VAL A 20 -1.54 8.48 14.34
N VAL A 21 -0.53 8.24 13.49
CA VAL A 21 -0.63 8.43 12.04
C VAL A 21 -0.91 7.07 11.40
N TYR A 22 -1.95 6.98 10.58
CA TYR A 22 -2.37 5.74 9.95
C TYR A 22 -2.87 5.99 8.53
N LEU A 23 -2.80 5.00 7.65
CA LEU A 23 -3.25 5.13 6.28
C LEU A 23 -4.76 5.34 6.20
N GLY A 24 -5.53 4.58 6.98
CA GLY A 24 -6.99 4.65 6.93
C GLY A 24 -7.59 3.74 5.86
N LEU A 25 -8.86 3.99 5.48
CA LEU A 25 -9.64 3.12 4.60
C LEU A 25 -9.69 1.67 5.13
N ALA A 26 -9.65 1.52 6.46
CA ALA A 26 -9.65 0.25 7.16
C ALA A 26 -8.47 -0.70 6.82
N VAL A 27 -7.33 -0.21 6.34
CA VAL A 27 -6.17 -1.08 6.10
C VAL A 27 -5.58 -1.64 7.40
N GLU A 28 -5.70 -0.89 8.49
CA GLU A 28 -5.24 -1.27 9.82
C GLU A 28 -6.31 -2.04 10.65
N HIS A 29 -7.45 -2.42 10.05
CA HIS A 29 -8.59 -3.01 10.75
C HIS A 29 -8.24 -4.25 11.59
N VAL A 30 -7.22 -5.00 11.18
CA VAL A 30 -6.79 -6.24 11.85
C VAL A 30 -6.16 -5.96 13.22
N PHE A 31 -5.57 -4.78 13.42
CA PHE A 31 -4.78 -4.53 14.63
C PHE A 31 -5.07 -3.18 15.32
N LEU A 32 -5.34 -2.11 14.58
CA LEU A 32 -5.45 -0.77 15.18
C LEU A 32 -6.62 -0.63 16.15
N PRO A 33 -7.85 -1.10 15.84
CA PRO A 33 -8.96 -1.00 16.79
C PRO A 33 -8.67 -1.67 18.13
N GLY A 34 -8.16 -2.90 18.09
CA GLY A 34 -7.81 -3.63 19.32
C GLY A 34 -6.68 -3.00 20.12
N LEU A 35 -5.70 -2.38 19.42
CA LEU A 35 -4.63 -1.62 20.09
C LEU A 35 -5.17 -0.37 20.77
N LEU A 36 -6.04 0.38 20.12
CA LEU A 36 -6.66 1.59 20.67
C LEU A 36 -7.49 1.28 21.91
N GLU A 37 -8.27 0.20 21.84
CA GLU A 37 -9.09 -0.27 22.97
C GLU A 37 -8.24 -0.57 24.21
N VAL A 38 -7.20 -1.40 24.03
CA VAL A 38 -6.32 -1.82 25.14
C VAL A 38 -5.43 -0.67 25.63
N ALA A 39 -4.97 0.20 24.73
CA ALA A 39 -4.14 1.34 25.11
C ALA A 39 -4.90 2.37 25.93
N SER A 40 -6.23 2.45 25.80
CA SER A 40 -7.10 3.36 26.56
C SER A 40 -6.58 4.81 26.59
N ASN A 41 -6.06 5.31 25.47
CA ASN A 41 -5.56 6.66 25.37
C ASN A 41 -6.72 7.64 25.18
N PRO A 42 -6.88 8.68 26.03
CA PRO A 42 -8.03 9.60 25.95
C PRO A 42 -8.08 10.42 24.66
N ALA A 43 -6.95 10.60 23.97
CA ALA A 43 -6.88 11.32 22.70
C ALA A 43 -7.23 10.45 21.47
N MET A 44 -7.33 9.14 21.64
CA MET A 44 -7.47 8.19 20.55
C MET A 44 -8.32 6.97 20.97
N ARG A 45 -9.37 6.66 20.22
CA ARG A 45 -10.24 5.50 20.48
C ARG A 45 -10.59 4.81 19.16
N PRO A 46 -11.00 3.52 19.18
CA PRO A 46 -11.47 2.86 17.97
C PRO A 46 -12.75 3.52 17.45
N ASP A 47 -12.86 3.59 16.15
CA ASP A 47 -14.08 3.95 15.43
C ASP A 47 -14.84 2.65 15.08
N PRO A 48 -15.99 2.38 15.69
CA PRO A 48 -16.72 1.15 15.46
C PRO A 48 -17.33 1.06 14.05
N ASP A 49 -17.58 2.20 13.40
CA ASP A 49 -18.23 2.26 12.10
C ASP A 49 -17.24 2.07 10.95
N THR A 50 -16.04 2.63 11.09
CA THR A 50 -15.04 2.64 10.02
C THR A 50 -13.83 1.77 10.28
N MET A 51 -13.72 1.16 11.48
CA MET A 51 -12.54 0.40 11.94
C MET A 51 -11.23 1.21 11.92
N ASN A 52 -11.34 2.53 11.99
CA ASN A 52 -10.23 3.47 12.05
C ASN A 52 -10.01 3.98 13.48
N CYS A 53 -9.54 5.20 13.60
CA CYS A 53 -9.30 5.91 14.86
C CYS A 53 -10.17 7.16 14.96
N LEU A 54 -10.78 7.40 16.11
CA LEU A 54 -11.52 8.59 16.47
C LEU A 54 -10.81 9.35 17.61
N GLY A 55 -10.78 10.65 17.51
CA GLY A 55 -10.28 11.56 18.55
C GLY A 55 -9.26 12.57 18.03
N PRO A 56 -8.88 13.52 18.88
CA PRO A 56 -7.97 14.60 18.49
C PRO A 56 -6.56 14.12 18.11
N GLY A 57 -6.09 13.00 18.66
CA GLY A 57 -4.80 12.39 18.32
C GLY A 57 -4.79 11.55 17.05
N CYS A 58 -5.94 11.34 16.39
CA CYS A 58 -6.02 10.52 15.19
C CYS A 58 -5.69 11.31 13.93
N ILE A 59 -4.70 10.85 13.16
CA ILE A 59 -4.23 11.50 11.92
C ILE A 59 -4.31 10.47 10.78
N ALA A 60 -5.42 10.52 10.03
CA ALA A 60 -5.59 9.71 8.84
C ALA A 60 -4.85 10.32 7.65
N CYS A 61 -4.17 9.49 6.86
CA CYS A 61 -3.46 9.92 5.65
C CYS A 61 -4.34 9.93 4.40
N SER A 62 -5.52 9.29 4.42
CA SER A 62 -6.40 9.09 3.27
C SER A 62 -7.29 10.26 2.84
N PRO A 63 -7.64 11.28 3.65
CA PRO A 63 -8.48 12.37 3.19
C PRO A 63 -7.94 13.03 1.91
N GLY A 64 -8.81 13.20 0.90
CA GLY A 64 -8.43 13.78 -0.39
C GLY A 64 -7.83 12.79 -1.42
N VAL A 65 -7.59 11.54 -1.04
CA VAL A 65 -7.16 10.50 -1.98
C VAL A 65 -8.33 10.10 -2.88
N HIS A 66 -8.06 10.00 -4.19
CA HIS A 66 -9.02 9.38 -5.12
C HIS A 66 -9.03 7.86 -4.88
N VAL A 67 -10.07 7.37 -4.22
CA VAL A 67 -10.16 5.97 -3.81
C VAL A 67 -10.59 5.08 -4.96
N LEU A 68 -9.75 4.08 -5.28
CA LEU A 68 -10.00 3.06 -6.29
C LEU A 68 -10.70 1.83 -5.70
N ASP A 69 -11.25 0.99 -6.57
CA ASP A 69 -11.87 -0.31 -6.23
C ASP A 69 -12.87 -0.24 -5.06
N LYS A 70 -13.74 0.78 -5.05
CA LYS A 70 -14.84 0.81 -4.09
C LYS A 70 -15.77 -0.36 -4.38
N PRO A 71 -16.04 -1.24 -3.39
CA PRO A 71 -16.91 -2.39 -3.61
C PRO A 71 -18.36 -1.93 -3.79
N GLU A 72 -19.04 -2.49 -4.79
CA GLU A 72 -20.48 -2.26 -4.99
C GLU A 72 -21.32 -2.98 -3.93
N THR A 73 -20.82 -4.11 -3.42
CA THR A 73 -21.48 -4.91 -2.39
C THR A 73 -20.46 -5.42 -1.37
N LEU A 74 -20.87 -5.47 -0.11
CA LEU A 74 -20.06 -6.01 0.98
C LEU A 74 -20.47 -7.48 1.24
N SER A 75 -19.71 -8.43 0.70
CA SER A 75 -19.92 -9.85 0.91
C SER A 75 -18.64 -10.52 1.39
N ARG A 76 -18.70 -11.23 2.51
CA ARG A 76 -17.58 -12.07 3.02
C ARG A 76 -17.14 -13.14 2.02
N ALA A 77 -18.01 -13.50 1.06
CA ALA A 77 -17.67 -14.42 0.00
C ALA A 77 -16.59 -13.88 -0.97
N GLN A 78 -16.31 -12.59 -0.94
CA GLN A 78 -15.29 -11.94 -1.80
C GLN A 78 -13.90 -11.88 -1.16
N GLY A 79 -13.71 -12.47 0.03
CA GLY A 79 -12.45 -12.44 0.76
C GLY A 79 -12.34 -11.21 1.69
N GLU A 80 -11.12 -10.75 1.94
CA GLU A 80 -10.84 -9.58 2.77
C GLU A 80 -11.15 -8.29 1.99
N ILE A 81 -12.32 -7.70 2.25
CA ILE A 81 -12.80 -6.51 1.55
C ILE A 81 -12.65 -5.28 2.44
N HIS A 82 -12.15 -4.21 1.86
CA HIS A 82 -12.13 -2.88 2.48
C HIS A 82 -13.38 -2.10 2.07
N PRO A 83 -14.34 -1.86 2.99
CA PRO A 83 -15.63 -1.24 2.67
C PRO A 83 -15.52 0.13 2.02
N GLN A 84 -14.46 0.87 2.35
CA GLN A 84 -14.22 2.23 1.86
C GLN A 84 -13.50 2.26 0.51
N GLY A 85 -13.10 1.12 -0.04
CA GLY A 85 -12.32 0.96 -1.25
C GLY A 85 -10.87 0.53 -0.97
N ASN A 86 -10.08 0.37 -2.01
CA ASN A 86 -8.71 -0.14 -1.90
C ASN A 86 -7.82 0.81 -1.08
N PRO A 87 -7.21 0.37 0.02
CA PRO A 87 -6.46 1.23 0.92
C PRO A 87 -4.98 1.39 0.57
N HIS A 88 -4.48 0.72 -0.47
CA HIS A 88 -3.05 0.68 -0.82
C HIS A 88 -2.63 1.89 -1.69
N TYR A 89 -3.24 3.04 -1.47
CA TYR A 89 -3.02 4.27 -2.26
C TYR A 89 -1.59 4.84 -2.12
N ASN A 90 -0.86 4.44 -1.09
CA ASN A 90 0.55 4.78 -0.91
C ASN A 90 1.46 4.14 -1.97
N LEU A 91 0.98 3.17 -2.76
CA LEU A 91 1.72 2.61 -3.90
C LEU A 91 1.69 3.49 -5.15
N ASN A 92 0.86 4.54 -5.19
CA ASN A 92 1.01 5.60 -6.17
C ASN A 92 1.89 6.71 -5.57
N PRO A 93 3.09 6.97 -6.14
CA PRO A 93 4.00 7.99 -5.62
C PRO A 93 3.39 9.39 -5.55
N GLU A 94 2.42 9.71 -6.40
CA GLU A 94 1.74 11.01 -6.39
C GLU A 94 0.93 11.26 -5.13
N ASN A 95 0.39 10.20 -4.53
CA ASN A 95 -0.35 10.30 -3.27
C ASN A 95 0.55 10.67 -2.08
N GLY A 96 1.87 10.59 -2.25
CA GLY A 96 2.84 11.09 -1.26
C GLY A 96 2.63 12.54 -0.88
N ARG A 97 2.12 13.37 -1.81
CA ARG A 97 1.73 14.77 -1.54
C ARG A 97 0.59 14.84 -0.53
N ILE A 98 -0.49 14.12 -0.81
CA ILE A 98 -1.71 14.10 0.01
C ILE A 98 -1.39 13.54 1.40
N ILE A 99 -0.63 12.44 1.45
CA ILE A 99 -0.17 11.82 2.70
C ILE A 99 0.60 12.83 3.54
N ALA A 100 1.61 13.50 2.97
CA ALA A 100 2.43 14.47 3.68
C ALA A 100 1.63 15.70 4.16
N GLN A 101 0.70 16.18 3.34
CA GLN A 101 -0.21 17.28 3.69
C GLN A 101 -1.11 16.91 4.87
N ASN A 102 -1.72 15.73 4.85
CA ASN A 102 -2.57 15.26 5.95
C ASN A 102 -1.78 15.07 7.25
N ILE A 103 -0.57 14.54 7.16
CA ILE A 103 0.32 14.39 8.33
C ILE A 103 0.66 15.78 8.92
N ALA A 104 1.10 16.72 8.10
CA ALA A 104 1.48 18.06 8.57
C ALA A 104 0.28 18.81 9.17
N ALA A 105 -0.90 18.72 8.54
CA ALA A 105 -2.13 19.31 9.05
C ALA A 105 -2.55 18.66 10.39
N GLY A 106 -2.50 17.34 10.47
CA GLY A 106 -2.81 16.60 11.69
C GLY A 106 -1.87 16.94 12.85
N LEU A 107 -0.56 16.95 12.59
CA LEU A 107 0.43 17.34 13.61
C LEU A 107 0.26 18.79 14.04
N SER A 108 0.00 19.73 13.13
CA SER A 108 -0.27 21.13 13.46
C SER A 108 -1.52 21.30 14.33
N ARG A 109 -2.51 20.42 14.19
CA ARG A 109 -3.72 20.40 15.03
C ARG A 109 -3.44 19.83 16.42
N VAL A 110 -2.66 18.76 16.52
CA VAL A 110 -2.32 18.10 17.79
C VAL A 110 -1.32 18.94 18.60
N ASP A 111 -0.38 19.57 17.95
CA ASP A 111 0.68 20.40 18.55
C ASP A 111 0.76 21.77 17.86
N PRO A 112 -0.17 22.69 18.19
CA PRO A 112 -0.23 24.02 17.57
C PRO A 112 1.01 24.88 17.81
N ALA A 113 1.71 24.68 18.92
CA ALA A 113 2.92 25.41 19.24
C ALA A 113 4.04 25.21 18.22
N ASN A 114 4.11 24.04 17.61
CA ASN A 114 5.09 23.66 16.59
C ASN A 114 4.53 23.65 15.15
N ALA A 115 3.32 24.16 14.92
CA ALA A 115 2.66 24.14 13.62
C ALA A 115 3.51 24.72 12.47
N SER A 116 4.20 25.84 12.72
CA SER A 116 5.10 26.46 11.72
C SER A 116 6.25 25.54 11.32
N GLY A 117 6.77 24.74 12.24
CA GLY A 117 7.81 23.74 12.00
C GLY A 117 7.30 22.61 11.09
N TYR A 118 6.10 22.10 11.35
CA TYR A 118 5.48 21.07 10.51
C TYR A 118 5.23 21.57 9.10
N GLN A 119 4.74 22.80 8.92
CA GLN A 119 4.53 23.40 7.60
C GLN A 119 5.85 23.65 6.86
N LYS A 120 6.90 24.07 7.54
CA LYS A 120 8.25 24.19 6.96
C LYS A 120 8.77 22.86 6.49
N ASN A 121 8.64 21.79 7.30
CA ASN A 121 9.05 20.45 6.95
C ASN A 121 8.27 19.90 5.76
N LEU A 122 6.95 20.13 5.71
CA LEU A 122 6.11 19.77 4.55
C LEU A 122 6.64 20.44 3.28
N LYS A 123 6.90 21.74 3.31
CA LYS A 123 7.43 22.47 2.16
C LYS A 123 8.77 21.89 1.68
N THR A 124 9.68 21.57 2.61
CA THR A 124 10.97 20.95 2.30
C THR A 124 10.78 19.58 1.67
N TYR A 125 9.92 18.74 2.25
CA TYR A 125 9.63 17.39 1.71
C TYR A 125 9.01 17.44 0.31
N LEU A 126 8.05 18.34 0.08
CA LEU A 126 7.43 18.49 -1.24
C LEU A 126 8.43 19.00 -2.29
N ALA A 127 9.35 19.88 -1.91
CA ALA A 127 10.43 20.35 -2.79
C ALA A 127 11.39 19.21 -3.23
N GLU A 128 11.56 18.18 -2.38
CA GLU A 128 12.30 16.96 -2.72
C GLU A 128 11.45 15.99 -3.56
N LEU A 129 10.19 15.80 -3.19
CA LEU A 129 9.29 14.81 -3.80
C LEU A 129 8.89 15.18 -5.24
N GLU A 130 8.57 16.45 -5.50
CA GLU A 130 8.03 16.89 -6.81
C GLU A 130 8.95 16.58 -8.00
N PRO A 131 10.26 16.91 -7.96
CA PRO A 131 11.15 16.55 -9.06
C PRO A 131 11.29 15.03 -9.21
N LYS A 132 11.21 14.28 -8.11
CA LYS A 132 11.23 12.82 -8.15
C LYS A 132 10.00 12.24 -8.84
N ILE A 133 8.82 12.75 -8.56
CA ILE A 133 7.60 12.33 -9.26
C ILE A 133 7.71 12.59 -10.75
N ALA A 134 8.25 13.74 -11.16
CA ALA A 134 8.46 14.06 -12.57
C ALA A 134 9.45 13.08 -13.26
N GLU A 135 10.53 12.69 -12.56
CA GLU A 135 11.45 11.64 -13.00
C GLU A 135 10.76 10.29 -13.11
N TRP A 136 10.03 9.89 -12.07
CA TRP A 136 9.35 8.60 -12.01
C TRP A 136 8.23 8.44 -13.04
N ARG A 137 7.55 9.52 -13.43
CA ARG A 137 6.61 9.49 -14.57
C ARG A 137 7.27 9.11 -15.88
N LYS A 138 8.52 9.58 -16.11
CA LYS A 138 9.29 9.18 -17.29
C LYS A 138 9.67 7.70 -17.23
N MET A 139 10.07 7.22 -16.05
CA MET A 139 10.35 5.80 -15.83
C MET A 139 9.08 4.95 -16.02
N ALA A 140 7.96 5.37 -15.43
CA ALA A 140 6.66 4.69 -15.52
C ALA A 140 6.16 4.59 -16.97
N ALA A 141 6.43 5.58 -17.82
CA ALA A 141 6.02 5.55 -19.22
C ALA A 141 6.61 4.34 -19.99
N LEU A 142 7.75 3.81 -19.56
CA LEU A 142 8.36 2.60 -20.13
C LEU A 142 7.64 1.30 -19.74
N LEU A 143 6.76 1.36 -18.75
CA LEU A 143 5.96 0.23 -18.23
C LEU A 143 4.54 0.21 -18.81
N LYS A 144 4.15 1.26 -19.54
CA LYS A 144 2.78 1.41 -20.04
C LYS A 144 2.40 0.27 -20.98
N GLY A 145 1.24 -0.36 -20.68
CA GLY A 145 0.70 -1.47 -21.46
C GLY A 145 1.36 -2.83 -21.17
N VAL A 146 2.36 -2.88 -20.27
CA VAL A 146 2.89 -4.15 -19.79
C VAL A 146 1.79 -4.89 -19.03
N LYS A 147 1.47 -6.10 -19.47
CA LYS A 147 0.51 -6.96 -18.77
C LYS A 147 1.18 -7.70 -17.63
N ALA A 148 0.54 -7.65 -16.46
CA ALA A 148 1.06 -8.24 -15.24
C ALA A 148 -0.02 -9.02 -14.46
N VAL A 149 0.44 -9.90 -13.59
CA VAL A 149 -0.33 -10.42 -12.45
C VAL A 149 0.36 -9.97 -11.16
N SER A 150 -0.41 -9.72 -10.10
CA SER A 150 0.14 -9.46 -8.77
C SER A 150 -0.10 -10.64 -7.84
N TYR A 151 0.62 -10.67 -6.71
CA TYR A 151 0.32 -11.69 -5.72
C TYR A 151 -1.01 -11.38 -5.03
N HIS A 152 -1.17 -10.17 -4.53
CA HIS A 152 -2.35 -9.66 -3.84
C HIS A 152 -3.00 -8.51 -4.63
N LYS A 153 -4.24 -8.16 -4.28
CA LYS A 153 -4.98 -7.06 -4.91
C LYS A 153 -4.64 -5.70 -4.29
N ASP A 154 -3.36 -5.38 -4.11
CA ASP A 154 -2.90 -4.11 -3.54
C ASP A 154 -2.29 -3.13 -4.57
N VAL A 155 -2.18 -3.53 -5.81
CA VAL A 155 -1.47 -2.81 -6.88
C VAL A 155 -2.28 -1.87 -7.79
N PRO A 156 -3.62 -1.63 -7.63
CA PRO A 156 -4.35 -0.79 -8.58
C PRO A 156 -3.79 0.64 -8.68
N TYR A 157 -3.31 1.19 -7.57
CA TYR A 157 -2.69 2.52 -7.57
C TYR A 157 -1.32 2.53 -8.24
N LEU A 158 -0.55 1.44 -8.11
CA LEU A 158 0.70 1.26 -8.85
C LEU A 158 0.42 1.15 -10.34
N GLY A 159 -0.61 0.40 -10.74
CA GLY A 159 -1.09 0.31 -12.11
C GLY A 159 -1.52 1.66 -12.67
N ALA A 160 -2.30 2.43 -11.90
CA ALA A 160 -2.73 3.77 -12.28
C ALA A 160 -1.55 4.73 -12.52
N PHE A 161 -0.47 4.59 -11.75
CA PHE A 161 0.73 5.42 -11.93
C PHE A 161 1.61 4.96 -13.10
N THR A 162 1.81 3.65 -13.26
CA THR A 162 2.77 3.07 -14.21
C THR A 162 2.17 2.75 -15.58
N GLY A 163 0.85 2.65 -15.66
CA GLY A 163 0.17 2.14 -16.84
C GLY A 163 0.31 0.63 -17.05
N ILE A 164 0.80 -0.12 -16.05
CA ILE A 164 0.79 -1.60 -16.04
C ILE A 164 -0.66 -2.07 -15.98
N GLU A 165 -0.99 -3.03 -16.83
CA GLU A 165 -2.31 -3.67 -16.87
C GLU A 165 -2.31 -4.94 -16.01
N PHE A 166 -2.81 -4.84 -14.79
CA PHE A 166 -2.96 -6.00 -13.91
C PHE A 166 -4.21 -6.80 -14.32
N VAL A 167 -4.00 -7.99 -14.85
CA VAL A 167 -5.06 -8.82 -15.44
C VAL A 167 -5.64 -9.84 -14.46
N ASP A 168 -4.89 -10.19 -13.40
CA ASP A 168 -5.31 -11.14 -12.36
C ASP A 168 -4.40 -11.10 -11.13
N THR A 169 -4.73 -11.93 -10.10
CA THR A 169 -3.95 -12.13 -8.89
C THR A 169 -3.59 -13.60 -8.67
N ILE A 170 -2.46 -13.83 -7.99
CA ILE A 170 -2.05 -15.19 -7.56
C ILE A 170 -2.96 -15.69 -6.45
N GLU A 171 -3.30 -14.84 -5.48
CA GLU A 171 -4.35 -15.19 -4.51
C GLU A 171 -5.68 -15.43 -5.23
N LEU A 172 -6.42 -16.44 -4.81
CA LEU A 172 -7.74 -16.70 -5.35
C LEU A 172 -8.72 -15.55 -5.06
N LYS A 173 -8.61 -15.00 -3.87
CA LYS A 173 -9.29 -13.78 -3.38
C LYS A 173 -8.39 -13.15 -2.31
N PRO A 174 -8.54 -11.85 -2.01
CA PRO A 174 -7.73 -11.22 -0.96
C PRO A 174 -7.72 -12.02 0.34
N GLY A 175 -6.52 -12.39 0.82
CA GLY A 175 -6.31 -13.19 2.02
C GLY A 175 -6.54 -14.70 1.88
N ILE A 176 -6.94 -15.20 0.68
CA ILE A 176 -7.17 -16.61 0.42
C ILE A 176 -6.07 -17.17 -0.49
N SER A 177 -5.34 -18.15 0.02
CA SER A 177 -4.26 -18.81 -0.71
C SER A 177 -4.74 -19.41 -2.05
N PRO A 178 -3.88 -19.43 -3.08
CA PRO A 178 -4.24 -20.01 -4.38
C PRO A 178 -4.50 -21.52 -4.27
N THR A 179 -5.47 -21.99 -5.05
CA THR A 179 -5.72 -23.42 -5.24
C THR A 179 -4.98 -23.93 -6.49
N PRO A 180 -4.69 -25.25 -6.59
CA PRO A 180 -4.09 -25.81 -7.81
C PRO A 180 -4.91 -25.51 -9.07
N THR A 181 -6.24 -25.57 -8.98
CA THR A 181 -7.14 -25.25 -10.11
C THR A 181 -6.98 -23.79 -10.55
N HIS A 182 -7.02 -22.85 -9.59
CA HIS A 182 -6.81 -21.42 -9.88
C HIS A 182 -5.44 -21.17 -10.53
N LEU A 183 -4.38 -21.79 -10.02
CA LEU A 183 -3.03 -21.63 -10.59
C LEU A 183 -2.95 -22.17 -12.02
N ALA A 184 -3.61 -23.30 -12.34
CA ALA A 184 -3.66 -23.83 -13.70
C ALA A 184 -4.39 -22.88 -14.66
N GLU A 185 -5.52 -22.32 -14.23
CA GLU A 185 -6.28 -21.31 -14.99
C GLU A 185 -5.45 -20.02 -15.18
N LEU A 186 -4.74 -19.59 -14.14
CA LEU A 186 -3.87 -18.42 -14.20
C LEU A 186 -2.73 -18.60 -15.21
N VAL A 187 -2.06 -19.77 -15.23
CA VAL A 187 -1.04 -20.09 -16.23
C VAL A 187 -1.60 -20.00 -17.65
N ARG A 188 -2.81 -20.57 -17.90
CA ARG A 188 -3.46 -20.48 -19.20
C ARG A 188 -3.72 -19.01 -19.59
N LYS A 189 -4.34 -18.25 -18.70
CA LYS A 189 -4.66 -16.82 -18.89
C LYS A 189 -3.40 -15.99 -19.16
N MET A 190 -2.32 -16.22 -18.39
CA MET A 190 -1.05 -15.53 -18.57
C MET A 190 -0.44 -15.78 -19.95
N LYS A 191 -0.48 -17.03 -20.44
CA LYS A 191 0.00 -17.38 -21.78
C LYS A 191 -0.86 -16.74 -22.88
N GLU A 192 -2.19 -16.87 -22.79
CA GLU A 192 -3.14 -16.30 -23.76
C GLU A 192 -3.01 -14.78 -23.87
N GLN A 193 -2.86 -14.09 -22.74
CA GLN A 193 -2.75 -12.63 -22.70
C GLN A 193 -1.33 -12.10 -22.84
N LYS A 194 -0.33 -13.00 -22.96
CA LYS A 194 1.09 -12.65 -23.05
C LYS A 194 1.55 -11.80 -21.86
N VAL A 195 1.20 -12.23 -20.64
CA VAL A 195 1.62 -11.59 -19.41
C VAL A 195 3.13 -11.68 -19.28
N ALA A 196 3.79 -10.53 -19.19
CA ALA A 196 5.25 -10.42 -19.15
C ALA A 196 5.80 -10.30 -17.72
N LEU A 197 4.96 -9.89 -16.76
CA LEU A 197 5.40 -9.51 -15.43
C LEU A 197 4.56 -10.17 -14.34
N ILE A 198 5.21 -10.63 -13.29
CA ILE A 198 4.61 -11.05 -12.03
C ILE A 198 5.11 -10.09 -10.96
N VAL A 199 4.20 -9.33 -10.35
CA VAL A 199 4.51 -8.43 -9.23
C VAL A 199 4.26 -9.16 -7.93
N ARG A 200 5.31 -9.30 -7.12
CA ARG A 200 5.24 -9.92 -5.80
C ARG A 200 5.61 -8.91 -4.74
N GLU A 201 4.74 -8.70 -3.80
CA GLU A 201 5.02 -7.92 -2.61
C GLU A 201 5.94 -8.75 -1.68
N GLN A 202 6.91 -8.07 -1.03
CA GLN A 202 7.99 -8.75 -0.29
C GLN A 202 7.53 -9.67 0.85
N GLN A 203 6.32 -9.45 1.39
CA GLN A 203 5.77 -10.26 2.50
C GLN A 203 5.18 -11.61 2.06
N PHE A 204 4.96 -11.80 0.75
CA PHE A 204 4.37 -13.03 0.23
C PHE A 204 5.42 -14.06 -0.17
N ASP A 205 4.98 -15.32 -0.27
CA ASP A 205 5.80 -16.46 -0.69
C ASP A 205 6.46 -16.22 -2.06
N ALA A 206 7.71 -16.64 -2.20
CA ALA A 206 8.45 -16.52 -3.45
C ALA A 206 8.31 -17.74 -4.37
N LYS A 207 7.88 -18.90 -3.84
CA LYS A 207 7.86 -20.17 -4.60
C LYS A 207 6.79 -20.16 -5.68
N THR A 208 5.57 -19.72 -5.33
CA THR A 208 4.46 -19.65 -6.28
C THR A 208 4.73 -18.69 -7.44
N PRO A 209 5.19 -17.44 -7.24
CA PRO A 209 5.62 -16.59 -8.34
C PRO A 209 6.76 -17.15 -9.19
N ALA A 210 7.75 -17.80 -8.57
CA ALA A 210 8.86 -18.44 -9.30
C ALA A 210 8.36 -19.58 -10.20
N TRP A 211 7.49 -20.44 -9.67
CA TRP A 211 6.87 -21.51 -10.44
C TRP A 211 6.03 -20.96 -11.61
N LEU A 212 5.22 -19.94 -11.40
CA LEU A 212 4.48 -19.28 -12.47
C LEU A 212 5.41 -18.71 -13.56
N ALA A 213 6.54 -18.10 -13.15
CA ALA A 213 7.54 -17.59 -14.08
C ALA A 213 8.13 -18.72 -14.95
N GLU A 214 8.45 -19.88 -14.38
CA GLU A 214 8.91 -21.07 -15.11
C GLU A 214 7.86 -21.57 -16.10
N GLN A 215 6.58 -21.58 -15.71
CA GLN A 215 5.49 -22.07 -16.56
C GLN A 215 5.13 -21.12 -17.71
N THR A 216 5.38 -19.81 -17.57
CA THR A 216 4.85 -18.79 -18.50
C THR A 216 5.93 -17.99 -19.21
N GLY A 217 7.17 -17.99 -18.71
CA GLY A 217 8.25 -17.12 -19.19
C GLY A 217 8.19 -15.69 -18.65
N ALA A 218 7.16 -15.32 -17.88
CA ALA A 218 7.05 -14.02 -17.24
C ALA A 218 8.18 -13.80 -16.22
N LYS A 219 8.55 -12.55 -15.98
CA LYS A 219 9.59 -12.20 -15.01
C LYS A 219 8.97 -11.74 -13.69
N VAL A 220 9.66 -12.03 -12.59
CA VAL A 220 9.20 -11.62 -11.25
C VAL A 220 9.87 -10.32 -10.83
N ALA A 221 9.05 -9.31 -10.48
CA ALA A 221 9.49 -8.11 -9.80
C ALA A 221 9.02 -8.12 -8.34
N VAL A 222 9.93 -7.81 -7.42
CA VAL A 222 9.59 -7.69 -5.99
C VAL A 222 9.37 -6.22 -5.67
N VAL A 223 8.23 -5.89 -5.06
CA VAL A 223 7.88 -4.54 -4.62
C VAL A 223 7.71 -4.47 -3.12
N GLY A 224 8.08 -3.34 -2.55
CA GLY A 224 7.81 -3.02 -1.15
C GLY A 224 6.49 -2.29 -1.01
N THR A 225 5.75 -2.56 0.06
CA THR A 225 4.45 -1.92 0.31
C THR A 225 4.51 -0.81 1.35
N ILE A 226 5.55 -0.79 2.19
CA ILE A 226 5.82 0.25 3.20
C ILE A 226 7.31 0.53 3.29
N ALA A 227 7.69 1.67 3.84
CA ALA A 227 9.09 1.98 4.12
C ALA A 227 9.75 0.90 4.99
N ASN A 228 11.04 0.64 4.78
CA ASN A 228 11.82 -0.45 5.40
C ASN A 228 11.37 -1.88 5.03
N SER A 229 10.49 -2.05 4.06
CA SER A 229 10.05 -3.39 3.61
C SER A 229 11.05 -4.07 2.68
N LEU A 230 11.91 -3.30 2.04
CA LEU A 230 13.05 -3.79 1.25
C LEU A 230 14.35 -3.13 1.73
N PRO A 231 15.52 -3.74 1.52
CA PRO A 231 16.79 -3.09 1.81
C PRO A 231 16.91 -1.75 1.08
N GLY A 232 17.35 -0.71 1.81
CA GLY A 232 17.54 0.62 1.24
C GLY A 232 16.26 1.42 1.00
N THR A 233 15.12 1.02 1.58
CA THR A 233 13.82 1.70 1.40
C THR A 233 13.32 2.39 2.68
N GLU A 234 14.21 3.08 3.40
CA GLU A 234 13.91 3.69 4.71
C GLU A 234 12.92 4.86 4.61
N THR A 235 12.76 5.44 3.42
CA THR A 235 11.83 6.54 3.17
C THR A 235 10.84 6.22 2.07
N PHE A 236 9.73 6.94 2.01
CA PHE A 236 8.74 6.83 0.94
C PHE A 236 9.37 7.08 -0.45
N ILE A 237 10.26 8.06 -0.56
CA ILE A 237 10.96 8.39 -1.80
C ILE A 237 11.83 7.21 -2.25
N LYS A 238 12.64 6.65 -1.35
CA LYS A 238 13.49 5.48 -1.66
C LYS A 238 12.66 4.24 -2.01
N LEU A 239 11.55 4.02 -1.30
CA LEU A 239 10.63 2.91 -1.59
C LEU A 239 10.04 3.04 -3.00
N SER A 240 9.51 4.20 -3.36
CA SER A 240 8.90 4.45 -4.65
C SER A 240 9.91 4.28 -5.80
N GLU A 241 11.11 4.81 -5.63
CA GLU A 241 12.18 4.65 -6.61
C GLU A 241 12.61 3.20 -6.77
N THR A 242 12.79 2.48 -5.66
CA THR A 242 13.18 1.06 -5.68
C THR A 242 12.12 0.21 -6.37
N ASN A 243 10.83 0.43 -6.07
CA ASN A 243 9.74 -0.28 -6.71
C ASN A 243 9.76 -0.10 -8.24
N LEU A 244 9.88 1.15 -8.71
CA LEU A 244 9.95 1.43 -10.15
C LEU A 244 11.18 0.81 -10.82
N ARG A 245 12.35 0.87 -10.18
CA ARG A 245 13.57 0.23 -10.69
C ARG A 245 13.42 -1.29 -10.78
N ASN A 246 12.81 -1.92 -9.78
CA ASN A 246 12.58 -3.37 -9.78
C ASN A 246 11.63 -3.80 -10.90
N LEU A 247 10.55 -3.03 -11.14
CA LEU A 247 9.63 -3.27 -12.24
C LEU A 247 10.33 -3.14 -13.60
N LEU A 248 11.07 -2.05 -13.81
CA LEU A 248 11.80 -1.81 -15.05
C LEU A 248 12.86 -2.88 -15.31
N LYS A 249 13.62 -3.28 -14.28
CA LYS A 249 14.62 -4.34 -14.39
C LYS A 249 14.02 -5.67 -14.82
N ALA A 250 12.81 -5.98 -14.35
CA ALA A 250 12.14 -7.24 -14.68
C ALA A 250 11.64 -7.27 -16.14
N VAL A 251 11.27 -6.12 -16.71
CA VAL A 251 10.79 -6.05 -18.11
C VAL A 251 11.87 -5.67 -19.11
N ALA A 252 13.06 -5.34 -18.64
CA ALA A 252 14.19 -5.10 -19.53
C ALA A 252 14.51 -6.34 -20.38
N PRO A 253 14.87 -6.17 -21.67
CA PRO A 253 15.18 -7.26 -22.57
C PRO A 253 16.42 -8.07 -22.14
#